data_c0c1491a21c033240960411330142b96
#
_entry.id   c0c1491a21c033240960411330142b96
#
_cell.length_a   1.000
_cell.length_b   1.000
_cell.length_c   1.000
_cell.angle_alpha   90.00
_cell.angle_beta   90.00
_cell.angle_gamma   90.00
#
_symmetry.space_group_name_H-M   'P 1'
#
loop_
_entity.id
_entity.type
_entity.pdbx_description
1 polymer ?
#
loop_
_entity_poly.entity_id
_entity_poly.type
_entity_poly.pdbx_seq_one_letter_code
_entity_poly.pdbx_strand_id
1 'polypeptide(L)'
;VFLATGAEPLAPKIPGADLDMVTTVKPVLTGERNYAGKDVAVVGSGLTGLETAELLVEQGNTVTVVGSPEKLAPEAFAVNTSDVVQRLKQGGVRFLTGRRLERIGNGMLYLRRKRDGVQEEIKTDAAVLAIGVRSSNSLEKECAGHFERLYPIGDAVKPGRIGNATRSAFELARALR
;
A
#
# COMPACT_ATOMS: atom_id res chain seq x y z
N VAL A 1 2.28 -25.51 -16.47
CA VAL A 1 1.65 -24.17 -16.45
C VAL A 1 2.31 -23.31 -15.39
N PHE A 2 2.57 -22.03 -15.69
CA PHE A 2 3.09 -21.04 -14.74
C PHE A 2 1.97 -20.09 -14.35
N LEU A 3 1.83 -19.83 -13.04
CA LEU A 3 0.88 -18.88 -12.50
C LEU A 3 1.62 -17.64 -11.98
N ALA A 4 1.53 -16.53 -12.70
CA ALA A 4 2.11 -15.24 -12.36
C ALA A 4 0.99 -14.20 -12.09
N THR A 5 0.04 -14.55 -11.25
CA THR A 5 -1.20 -13.80 -11.00
C THR A 5 -1.00 -12.56 -10.12
N GLY A 6 0.24 -12.35 -9.62
CA GLY A 6 0.60 -11.14 -8.89
C GLY A 6 0.04 -11.07 -7.48
N ALA A 7 -0.27 -9.86 -7.05
CA ALA A 7 -0.77 -9.55 -5.72
C ALA A 7 -1.88 -8.49 -5.75
N GLU A 8 -2.70 -8.46 -4.73
CA GLU A 8 -3.81 -7.51 -4.55
C GLU A 8 -3.60 -6.64 -3.31
N PRO A 9 -4.07 -5.38 -3.30
CA PRO A 9 -4.04 -4.55 -2.11
C PRO A 9 -4.74 -5.23 -0.91
N LEU A 10 -4.13 -5.07 0.27
CA LEU A 10 -4.75 -5.52 1.50
C LEU A 10 -5.95 -4.64 1.84
N ALA A 11 -7.11 -5.27 2.07
CA ALA A 11 -8.27 -4.66 2.71
C ALA A 11 -8.26 -5.06 4.19
N PRO A 12 -7.89 -4.14 5.11
CA PRO A 12 -7.81 -4.47 6.52
C PRO A 12 -9.21 -4.60 7.11
N LYS A 13 -9.35 -5.45 8.12
CA LYS A 13 -10.56 -5.53 8.95
C LYS A 13 -10.53 -4.42 10.00
N ILE A 14 -10.60 -3.16 9.55
CA ILE A 14 -10.67 -1.98 10.41
C ILE A 14 -12.09 -1.43 10.32
N PRO A 15 -12.74 -1.10 11.45
CA PRO A 15 -14.06 -0.49 11.42
C PRO A 15 -14.10 0.76 10.54
N GLY A 16 -15.02 0.80 9.58
CA GLY A 16 -15.19 1.89 8.62
C GLY A 16 -14.28 1.81 7.38
N ALA A 17 -13.54 0.70 7.17
CA ALA A 17 -12.76 0.51 5.95
C ALA A 17 -13.63 0.33 4.68
N ASP A 18 -14.92 0.10 4.86
CA ASP A 18 -15.95 -0.06 3.84
C ASP A 18 -16.70 1.24 3.50
N LEU A 19 -16.38 2.36 4.15
CA LEU A 19 -17.01 3.65 3.87
C LEU A 19 -16.60 4.18 2.49
N ASP A 20 -17.50 4.90 1.81
CA ASP A 20 -17.29 5.48 0.47
C ASP A 20 -16.07 6.41 0.37
N MET A 21 -15.70 7.05 1.48
CA MET A 21 -14.50 7.89 1.57
C MET A 21 -13.19 7.08 1.58
N VAL A 22 -13.26 5.75 1.67
CA VAL A 22 -12.10 4.87 1.75
C VAL A 22 -11.83 4.20 0.41
N THR A 23 -10.57 4.13 0.02
CA THR A 23 -10.12 3.37 -1.14
C THR A 23 -8.74 2.76 -0.88
N THR A 24 -8.31 1.85 -1.75
CA THR A 24 -6.92 1.39 -1.79
C THR A 24 -6.11 2.23 -2.78
N VAL A 25 -4.80 2.02 -2.84
CA VAL A 25 -3.90 2.75 -3.75
C VAL A 25 -4.23 2.52 -5.23
N LYS A 26 -4.68 1.32 -5.61
CA LYS A 26 -4.85 0.94 -7.02
C LYS A 26 -5.80 1.87 -7.78
N PRO A 27 -7.05 2.13 -7.35
CA PRO A 27 -7.95 3.05 -8.06
C PRO A 27 -7.40 4.48 -8.18
N VAL A 28 -6.58 4.93 -7.22
CA VAL A 28 -5.93 6.26 -7.28
C VAL A 28 -4.82 6.26 -8.32
N LEU A 29 -3.95 5.26 -8.31
CA LEU A 29 -2.82 5.16 -9.24
C LEU A 29 -3.23 4.89 -10.69
N THR A 30 -4.38 4.21 -10.90
CA THR A 30 -4.93 3.96 -12.25
C THR A 30 -5.82 5.08 -12.77
N GLY A 31 -6.08 6.12 -11.96
CA GLY A 31 -6.95 7.24 -12.33
C GLY A 31 -8.45 6.92 -12.31
N GLU A 32 -8.85 5.74 -11.81
CA GLU A 32 -10.26 5.38 -11.59
C GLU A 32 -10.89 6.24 -10.48
N ARG A 33 -10.07 6.70 -9.53
CA ARG A 33 -10.49 7.58 -8.44
C ARG A 33 -9.53 8.76 -8.31
N ASN A 34 -10.06 9.96 -8.53
CA ASN A 34 -9.29 11.20 -8.50
C ASN A 34 -9.78 12.12 -7.39
N TYR A 35 -8.85 12.88 -6.82
CA TYR A 35 -9.11 13.89 -5.80
C TYR A 35 -8.48 15.21 -6.22
N ALA A 36 -9.18 16.32 -5.98
CA ALA A 36 -8.68 17.66 -6.22
C ALA A 36 -9.21 18.62 -5.14
N GLY A 37 -8.31 19.38 -4.52
CA GLY A 37 -8.65 20.33 -3.47
C GLY A 37 -9.24 19.67 -2.21
N LYS A 38 -8.83 18.42 -1.90
CA LYS A 38 -9.31 17.64 -0.77
C LYS A 38 -8.25 17.45 0.30
N ASP A 39 -8.69 17.24 1.54
CA ASP A 39 -7.84 16.72 2.61
C ASP A 39 -7.81 15.20 2.49
N VAL A 40 -6.68 14.63 2.08
CA VAL A 40 -6.53 13.19 1.84
C VAL A 40 -5.52 12.58 2.81
N ALA A 41 -5.95 11.54 3.52
CA ALA A 41 -5.07 10.76 4.37
C ALA A 41 -4.59 9.49 3.64
N VAL A 42 -3.28 9.34 3.47
CA VAL A 42 -2.65 8.11 3.00
C VAL A 42 -2.23 7.27 4.20
N VAL A 43 -2.87 6.13 4.39
CA VAL A 43 -2.58 5.21 5.50
C VAL A 43 -1.63 4.12 5.03
N GLY A 44 -0.40 4.24 5.44
CA GLY A 44 0.75 3.42 5.05
C GLY A 44 1.90 4.31 4.59
N SER A 45 3.03 4.20 5.27
CA SER A 45 4.23 5.01 5.03
C SER A 45 5.34 4.23 4.33
N GLY A 46 5.00 3.13 3.64
CA GLY A 46 5.89 2.43 2.72
C GLY A 46 6.10 3.21 1.42
N LEU A 47 6.98 2.73 0.54
CA LEU A 47 7.32 3.45 -0.70
C LEU A 47 6.07 3.73 -1.55
N THR A 48 5.19 2.75 -1.76
CA THR A 48 3.93 2.94 -2.50
C THR A 48 3.03 4.01 -1.88
N GLY A 49 2.98 4.09 -0.54
CA GLY A 49 2.22 5.14 0.16
C GLY A 49 2.81 6.53 -0.07
N LEU A 50 4.14 6.66 -0.08
CA LEU A 50 4.83 7.92 -0.36
C LEU A 50 4.65 8.35 -1.83
N GLU A 51 4.78 7.44 -2.79
CA GLU A 51 4.53 7.70 -4.21
C GLU A 51 3.06 8.08 -4.48
N THR A 52 2.12 7.41 -3.80
CA THR A 52 0.70 7.80 -3.87
C THR A 52 0.45 9.19 -3.28
N ALA A 53 1.12 9.52 -2.19
CA ALA A 53 1.03 10.85 -1.58
C ALA A 53 1.59 11.94 -2.53
N GLU A 54 2.66 11.66 -3.26
CA GLU A 54 3.25 12.56 -4.25
C GLU A 54 2.25 12.86 -5.38
N LEU A 55 1.65 11.84 -5.98
CA LEU A 55 0.60 11.99 -6.99
C LEU A 55 -0.58 12.83 -6.48
N LEU A 56 -1.02 12.60 -5.25
CA LEU A 56 -2.13 13.35 -4.65
C LEU A 56 -1.78 14.83 -4.42
N VAL A 57 -0.54 15.13 -4.03
CA VAL A 57 -0.05 16.51 -3.92
C VAL A 57 -0.02 17.22 -5.28
N GLU A 58 0.48 16.53 -6.31
CA GLU A 58 0.49 17.04 -7.70
C GLU A 58 -0.92 17.34 -8.23
N GLN A 59 -1.92 16.59 -7.77
CA GLN A 59 -3.34 16.83 -8.06
C GLN A 59 -3.97 17.98 -7.24
N GLY A 60 -3.18 18.68 -6.41
CA GLY A 60 -3.62 19.85 -5.64
C GLY A 60 -4.36 19.52 -4.35
N ASN A 61 -4.10 18.36 -3.75
CA ASN A 61 -4.69 17.97 -2.46
C ASN A 61 -3.78 18.32 -1.27
N THR A 62 -4.38 18.52 -0.10
CA THR A 62 -3.66 18.54 1.18
C THR A 62 -3.49 17.09 1.66
N VAL A 63 -2.25 16.64 1.84
CA VAL A 63 -1.98 15.24 2.12
C VAL A 63 -1.39 15.03 3.51
N THR A 64 -1.95 14.05 4.24
CA THR A 64 -1.39 13.53 5.49
C THR A 64 -1.02 12.06 5.32
N VAL A 65 0.25 11.72 5.52
CA VAL A 65 0.71 10.31 5.52
C VAL A 65 0.72 9.78 6.95
N VAL A 66 -0.01 8.71 7.20
CA VAL A 66 -0.09 8.01 8.49
C VAL A 66 0.70 6.70 8.38
N GLY A 67 1.69 6.51 9.25
CA GLY A 67 2.54 5.33 9.26
C GLY A 67 2.63 4.65 10.61
N SER A 68 2.44 3.33 10.66
CA SER A 68 2.64 2.54 11.87
C SER A 68 4.13 2.40 12.27
N PRO A 69 5.11 2.28 11.34
CA PRO A 69 6.53 2.42 11.66
C PRO A 69 6.89 3.84 12.11
N GLU A 70 7.92 3.95 12.94
CA GLU A 70 8.51 5.26 13.31
C GLU A 70 9.27 5.92 12.15
N LYS A 71 9.77 5.11 11.23
CA LYS A 71 10.51 5.56 10.02
C LYS A 71 9.65 5.44 8.78
N LEU A 72 9.80 6.38 7.85
CA LEU A 72 9.19 6.30 6.52
C LEU A 72 9.93 5.27 5.68
N ALA A 73 9.17 4.46 4.95
CA ALA A 73 9.63 3.41 4.04
C ALA A 73 10.85 2.62 4.55
N PRO A 74 10.78 1.99 5.76
CA PRO A 74 11.95 1.39 6.41
C PRO A 74 12.60 0.25 5.60
N GLU A 75 11.85 -0.33 4.68
CA GLU A 75 12.31 -1.42 3.80
C GLU A 75 12.84 -0.95 2.43
N ALA A 76 12.74 0.36 2.14
CA ALA A 76 13.24 0.93 0.89
C ALA A 76 14.72 1.33 1.00
N PHE A 77 15.38 1.47 -0.15
CA PHE A 77 16.72 2.04 -0.17
C PHE A 77 16.68 3.50 0.25
N ALA A 78 17.58 3.89 1.17
CA ALA A 78 17.60 5.22 1.77
C ALA A 78 17.68 6.35 0.73
N VAL A 79 18.42 6.15 -0.36
CA VAL A 79 18.56 7.16 -1.44
C VAL A 79 17.20 7.47 -2.08
N ASN A 80 16.44 6.43 -2.46
CA ASN A 80 15.11 6.61 -3.08
C ASN A 80 14.12 7.26 -2.10
N THR A 81 14.19 6.84 -0.83
CA THR A 81 13.28 7.37 0.21
C THR A 81 13.58 8.83 0.52
N SER A 82 14.87 9.23 0.59
CA SER A 82 15.24 10.61 0.94
C SER A 82 14.73 11.61 -0.08
N ASP A 83 14.83 11.31 -1.36
CA ASP A 83 14.40 12.17 -2.45
C ASP A 83 12.87 12.38 -2.45
N VAL A 84 12.10 11.28 -2.42
CA VAL A 84 10.63 11.34 -2.33
C VAL A 84 10.18 12.11 -1.08
N VAL A 85 10.76 11.81 0.09
CA VAL A 85 10.39 12.49 1.35
C VAL A 85 10.71 13.99 1.30
N GLN A 86 11.81 14.38 0.64
CA GLN A 86 12.14 15.78 0.47
C GLN A 86 11.11 16.51 -0.39
N ARG A 87 10.71 15.95 -1.53
CA ARG A 87 9.66 16.52 -2.39
C ARG A 87 8.32 16.61 -1.66
N LEU A 88 7.93 15.58 -0.93
CA LEU A 88 6.69 15.58 -0.14
C LEU A 88 6.69 16.65 0.96
N LYS A 89 7.83 16.86 1.64
CA LYS A 89 7.97 17.96 2.60
C LYS A 89 7.83 19.34 1.96
N GLN A 90 8.44 19.53 0.79
CA GLN A 90 8.31 20.77 0.00
C GLN A 90 6.86 20.98 -0.47
N GLY A 91 6.13 19.90 -0.79
CA GLY A 91 4.71 19.89 -1.12
C GLY A 91 3.77 20.05 0.10
N GLY A 92 4.31 20.29 1.30
CA GLY A 92 3.52 20.52 2.51
C GLY A 92 2.88 19.27 3.14
N VAL A 93 3.34 18.08 2.78
CA VAL A 93 2.80 16.82 3.33
C VAL A 93 3.09 16.72 4.82
N ARG A 94 2.04 16.42 5.60
CA ARG A 94 2.15 16.13 7.02
C ARG A 94 2.43 14.64 7.23
N PHE A 95 3.45 14.30 8.02
CA PHE A 95 3.80 12.93 8.38
C PHE A 95 3.44 12.60 9.82
N LEU A 96 2.67 11.55 10.03
CA LEU A 96 2.27 11.00 11.33
C LEU A 96 2.80 9.57 11.44
N THR A 97 4.10 9.45 11.75
CA THR A 97 4.78 8.15 11.98
C THR A 97 4.53 7.62 13.39
N GLY A 98 4.70 6.31 13.62
CA GLY A 98 4.43 5.68 14.92
C GLY A 98 2.95 5.70 15.31
N ARG A 99 2.03 5.83 14.35
CA ARG A 99 0.58 5.86 14.56
C ARG A 99 -0.08 4.67 13.88
N ARG A 100 -0.91 3.98 14.62
CA ARG A 100 -1.73 2.88 14.11
C ARG A 100 -3.16 3.39 13.87
N LEU A 101 -3.70 3.12 12.70
CA LEU A 101 -5.12 3.34 12.42
C LEU A 101 -5.95 2.31 13.20
N GLU A 102 -6.94 2.78 13.97
CA GLU A 102 -7.85 1.93 14.75
C GLU A 102 -9.25 1.89 14.16
N ARG A 103 -9.73 3.02 13.63
CA ARG A 103 -11.07 3.15 13.08
C ARG A 103 -11.13 4.30 12.07
N ILE A 104 -12.02 4.19 11.11
CA ILE A 104 -12.40 5.25 10.18
C ILE A 104 -13.85 5.62 10.47
N GLY A 105 -14.14 6.90 10.56
CA GLY A 105 -15.48 7.46 10.65
C GLY A 105 -15.76 8.37 9.47
N ASN A 106 -16.97 8.93 9.39
CA ASN A 106 -17.30 9.90 8.35
C ASN A 106 -16.47 11.19 8.54
N GLY A 107 -15.52 11.40 7.64
CA GLY A 107 -14.62 12.55 7.67
C GLY A 107 -13.54 12.53 8.76
N MET A 108 -13.29 11.39 9.41
CA MET A 108 -12.34 11.28 10.53
C MET A 108 -11.56 9.98 10.51
N LEU A 109 -10.26 10.03 10.82
CA LEU A 109 -9.46 8.87 11.19
C LEU A 109 -9.13 8.90 12.68
N TYR A 110 -9.26 7.77 13.32
CA TYR A 110 -8.94 7.55 14.74
C TYR A 110 -7.65 6.74 14.81
N LEU A 111 -6.64 7.35 15.38
CA LEU A 111 -5.28 6.83 15.44
C LEU A 111 -4.87 6.56 16.88
N ARG A 112 -4.00 5.58 17.08
CA ARG A 112 -3.30 5.36 18.34
C ARG A 112 -1.81 5.55 18.16
N ARG A 113 -1.23 6.42 18.96
CA ARG A 113 0.22 6.62 18.99
C ARG A 113 0.87 5.45 19.75
N LYS A 114 1.80 4.78 19.11
CA LYS A 114 2.37 3.51 19.60
C LYS A 114 3.20 3.66 20.87
N ARG A 115 3.92 4.77 21.03
CA ARG A 115 4.87 4.97 22.12
C ARG A 115 4.19 5.11 23.50
N ASP A 116 2.97 5.68 23.57
CA ASP A 116 2.28 6.03 24.80
C ASP A 116 0.78 5.70 24.82
N GLY A 117 0.28 5.14 23.71
CA GLY A 117 -1.11 4.72 23.60
C GLY A 117 -2.13 5.87 23.48
N VAL A 118 -1.68 7.11 23.33
CA VAL A 118 -2.57 8.27 23.19
C VAL A 118 -3.39 8.17 21.90
N GLN A 119 -4.70 8.40 22.03
CA GLN A 119 -5.61 8.49 20.90
C GLN A 119 -5.53 9.87 20.24
N GLU A 120 -5.46 9.90 18.93
CA GLU A 120 -5.41 11.11 18.11
C GLU A 120 -6.49 11.00 17.03
N GLU A 121 -7.09 12.13 16.66
CA GLU A 121 -8.07 12.21 15.57
C GLU A 121 -7.57 13.15 14.50
N ILE A 122 -7.81 12.80 13.24
CA ILE A 122 -7.52 13.69 12.12
C ILE A 122 -8.73 13.79 11.19
N LYS A 123 -9.08 15.00 10.80
CA LYS A 123 -10.07 15.24 9.76
C LYS A 123 -9.48 14.88 8.40
N THR A 124 -10.32 14.29 7.54
CA THR A 124 -9.94 13.98 6.16
C THR A 124 -11.19 13.78 5.31
N ASP A 125 -11.17 14.23 4.06
CA ASP A 125 -12.27 14.00 3.11
C ASP A 125 -12.19 12.58 2.50
N ALA A 126 -10.98 12.01 2.42
CA ALA A 126 -10.75 10.68 1.88
C ALA A 126 -9.58 9.96 2.57
N ALA A 127 -9.66 8.64 2.62
CA ALA A 127 -8.61 7.77 3.13
C ALA A 127 -8.15 6.79 2.05
N VAL A 128 -6.87 6.81 1.73
CA VAL A 128 -6.23 5.89 0.77
C VAL A 128 -5.39 4.88 1.55
N LEU A 129 -5.77 3.60 1.49
CA LEU A 129 -5.09 2.54 2.22
C LEU A 129 -3.91 2.00 1.41
N ALA A 130 -2.69 2.28 1.88
CA ALA A 130 -1.40 1.86 1.33
C ALA A 130 -0.68 0.87 2.27
N ILE A 131 -1.42 -0.08 2.86
CA ILE A 131 -0.95 -0.94 3.96
C ILE A 131 -0.34 -2.26 3.50
N GLY A 132 0.00 -2.37 2.24
CA GLY A 132 0.62 -3.52 1.62
C GLY A 132 -0.31 -4.31 0.71
N VAL A 133 0.19 -5.45 0.26
CA VAL A 133 -0.48 -6.34 -0.69
C VAL A 133 -0.44 -7.78 -0.18
N ARG A 134 -1.32 -8.62 -0.68
CA ARG A 134 -1.32 -10.07 -0.48
C ARG A 134 -1.22 -10.79 -1.82
N SER A 135 -0.64 -11.98 -1.83
CA SER A 135 -0.61 -12.83 -3.03
C SER A 135 -2.01 -13.08 -3.57
N SER A 136 -2.15 -12.99 -4.90
CA SER A 136 -3.36 -13.36 -5.63
C SER A 136 -3.16 -14.74 -6.24
N ASN A 137 -3.52 -15.80 -5.51
CA ASN A 137 -3.29 -17.20 -5.89
C ASN A 137 -4.55 -18.07 -5.90
N SER A 138 -5.75 -17.48 -6.01
CA SER A 138 -7.01 -18.24 -6.10
C SER A 138 -7.01 -19.22 -7.27
N LEU A 139 -6.46 -18.79 -8.41
CA LEU A 139 -6.35 -19.58 -9.63
C LEU A 139 -5.54 -20.88 -9.45
N GLU A 140 -4.58 -20.92 -8.52
CA GLU A 140 -3.84 -22.12 -8.18
C GLU A 140 -4.77 -23.25 -7.72
N LYS A 141 -5.75 -22.91 -6.87
CA LYS A 141 -6.74 -23.87 -6.37
C LYS A 141 -7.71 -24.33 -7.47
N GLU A 142 -8.11 -23.40 -8.34
CA GLU A 142 -9.00 -23.68 -9.46
C GLU A 142 -8.33 -24.57 -10.51
N CYS A 143 -7.04 -24.38 -10.74
CA CYS A 143 -6.24 -25.16 -11.68
C CYS A 143 -5.74 -26.49 -11.09
N ALA A 144 -5.83 -26.68 -9.78
CA ALA A 144 -5.37 -27.91 -9.13
C ALA A 144 -6.13 -29.13 -9.68
N GLY A 145 -5.39 -30.15 -10.12
CA GLY A 145 -5.92 -31.36 -10.73
C GLY A 145 -6.26 -31.26 -12.23
N HIS A 146 -6.25 -30.07 -12.83
CA HIS A 146 -6.43 -29.89 -14.28
C HIS A 146 -5.11 -29.95 -15.06
N PHE A 147 -3.99 -29.73 -14.37
CA PHE A 147 -2.66 -29.75 -14.98
C PHE A 147 -1.71 -30.64 -14.18
N GLU A 148 -0.92 -31.44 -14.87
CA GLU A 148 0.08 -32.31 -14.25
C GLU A 148 1.16 -31.51 -13.50
N ARG A 149 1.50 -30.33 -14.03
CA ARG A 149 2.52 -29.45 -13.47
C ARG A 149 2.02 -28.01 -13.42
N LEU A 150 1.91 -27.50 -12.21
CA LEU A 150 1.43 -26.16 -11.91
C LEU A 150 2.44 -25.45 -11.00
N TYR A 151 2.91 -24.29 -11.43
CA TYR A 151 3.98 -23.55 -10.77
C TYR A 151 3.57 -22.09 -10.54
N PRO A 152 3.17 -21.70 -9.32
CA PRO A 152 3.04 -20.30 -8.96
C PRO A 152 4.43 -19.66 -8.85
N ILE A 153 4.58 -18.40 -9.32
CA ILE A 153 5.82 -17.64 -9.32
C ILE A 153 5.60 -16.17 -8.93
N GLY A 154 6.68 -15.53 -8.50
CA GLY A 154 6.67 -14.09 -8.17
C GLY A 154 5.69 -13.75 -7.05
N ASP A 155 4.99 -12.64 -7.21
CA ASP A 155 4.08 -12.11 -6.18
C ASP A 155 2.84 -12.98 -5.94
N ALA A 156 2.53 -13.91 -6.85
CA ALA A 156 1.51 -14.93 -6.61
C ALA A 156 1.89 -15.87 -5.45
N VAL A 157 3.19 -16.06 -5.19
CA VAL A 157 3.71 -16.83 -4.05
C VAL A 157 3.97 -15.93 -2.86
N LYS A 158 4.78 -14.87 -3.08
CA LYS A 158 5.18 -13.92 -2.04
C LYS A 158 5.43 -12.54 -2.64
N PRO A 159 4.64 -11.53 -2.25
CA PRO A 159 4.86 -10.17 -2.70
C PRO A 159 6.28 -9.68 -2.41
N GLY A 160 6.88 -9.03 -3.39
CA GLY A 160 8.25 -8.57 -3.28
C GLY A 160 8.61 -7.49 -4.29
N ARG A 161 9.89 -7.33 -4.55
CA ARG A 161 10.41 -6.44 -5.58
C ARG A 161 10.53 -7.19 -6.91
N ILE A 162 10.66 -6.46 -8.01
CA ILE A 162 10.87 -7.03 -9.36
C ILE A 162 11.97 -8.10 -9.35
N GLY A 163 13.12 -7.83 -8.68
CA GLY A 163 14.21 -8.79 -8.57
C GLY A 163 13.85 -10.09 -7.83
N ASN A 164 12.87 -10.07 -6.92
CA ASN A 164 12.38 -11.30 -6.28
C ASN A 164 11.56 -12.13 -7.27
N ALA A 165 10.68 -11.49 -8.03
CA ALA A 165 9.85 -12.16 -9.02
C ALA A 165 10.69 -12.77 -10.15
N THR A 166 11.64 -12.01 -10.72
CA THR A 166 12.53 -12.50 -11.78
C THR A 166 13.43 -13.64 -11.31
N ARG A 167 13.95 -13.57 -10.08
CA ARG A 167 14.76 -14.65 -9.50
C ARG A 167 13.94 -15.93 -9.33
N SER A 168 12.74 -15.83 -8.76
CA SER A 168 11.83 -16.95 -8.57
C SER A 168 11.53 -17.67 -9.91
N ALA A 169 11.24 -16.91 -10.96
CA ALA A 169 10.98 -17.44 -12.28
C ALA A 169 12.23 -18.12 -12.89
N PHE A 170 13.40 -17.50 -12.73
CA PHE A 170 14.68 -18.02 -13.25
C PHE A 170 15.09 -19.34 -12.57
N GLU A 171 15.00 -19.39 -11.22
CA GLU A 171 15.34 -20.60 -10.45
C GLU A 171 14.44 -21.77 -10.84
N LEU A 172 13.15 -21.52 -10.97
CA LEU A 172 12.19 -22.55 -11.40
C LEU A 172 12.46 -23.02 -12.84
N ALA A 173 12.71 -22.10 -13.78
CA ALA A 173 13.01 -22.46 -15.17
C ALA A 173 14.27 -23.32 -15.28
N ARG A 174 15.27 -23.12 -14.42
CA ARG A 174 16.47 -23.97 -14.36
C ARG A 174 16.19 -25.35 -13.78
N ALA A 175 15.28 -25.46 -12.82
CA ALA A 175 14.93 -26.73 -12.18
C ALA A 175 14.07 -27.64 -13.07
N LEU A 176 13.47 -27.09 -14.13
CA LEU A 176 12.62 -27.84 -15.07
C LEU A 176 13.40 -28.40 -16.29
N ARG A 177 14.71 -28.27 -16.32
CA ARG A 177 15.58 -28.84 -17.36
C ARG A 177 15.83 -30.29 -17.15
#